data_a19466e2f3d926bf9cd1b5c7921d535b
#
_entry.id   a19466e2f3d926bf9cd1b5c7921d535b
#
_cell.length_a   1.000
_cell.length_b   1.000
_cell.length_c   1.000
_cell.angle_alpha   90.00
_cell.angle_beta   90.00
_cell.angle_gamma   90.00
#
_symmetry.space_group_name_H-M   'P 1'
#
loop_
_entity.id
_entity.type
_entity.pdbx_description
1 polymer ?
#
loop_
_entity_poly.entity_id
_entity_poly.type
_entity_poly.pdbx_seq_one_letter_code
_entity_poly.pdbx_strand_id
1 'polypeptide(L)'
;MLYHLAPYLETVWGPFRLLRSHVLLAAAGTLLAAFAVVFLLPRLWRFSPHDHGKAILGRDGMASVGKPTGTGLWVTLILLPIVLLVVPLSVPALGMIFCLYVAMAFGCLDDRAAV
;
A
#
# COMPACT_ATOMS: atom_id res chain seq x y z
N MET A 1 15.36 3.50 0.97
CA MET A 1 16.05 4.79 0.84
C MET A 1 16.58 5.31 2.17
N LEU A 2 15.79 5.38 3.21
CA LEU A 2 16.25 5.85 4.53
C LEU A 2 17.48 5.08 5.05
N TYR A 3 17.52 3.78 4.84
CA TYR A 3 18.67 2.97 5.24
C TYR A 3 19.99 3.43 4.57
N HIS A 4 19.94 3.78 3.29
CA HIS A 4 21.12 4.25 2.54
C HIS A 4 21.48 5.70 2.86
N LEU A 5 20.51 6.49 3.31
CA LEU A 5 20.74 7.87 3.75
C LEU A 5 21.18 7.98 5.20
N ALA A 6 21.00 6.92 6.00
CA ALA A 6 21.35 6.90 7.41
C ALA A 6 22.80 7.38 7.71
N PRO A 7 23.86 6.92 6.99
CA PRO A 7 25.21 7.38 7.24
C PRO A 7 25.43 8.88 6.99
N TYR A 8 24.68 9.47 6.06
CA TYR A 8 24.73 10.92 5.80
C TYR A 8 24.01 11.73 6.88
N LEU A 9 22.88 11.22 7.35
CA LEU A 9 22.08 11.86 8.40
C LEU A 9 22.75 11.73 9.78
N GLU A 10 23.48 10.65 10.00
CA GLU A 10 24.24 10.41 11.25
C GLU A 10 25.31 11.48 11.50
N THR A 11 25.90 12.03 10.43
CA THR A 11 26.86 13.12 10.53
C THR A 11 26.23 14.45 10.95
N VAL A 12 24.93 14.63 10.71
CA VAL A 12 24.19 15.84 11.04
C VAL A 12 23.61 15.76 12.46
N TRP A 13 23.11 14.59 12.86
CA TRP A 13 22.47 14.41 14.15
C TRP A 13 22.62 12.96 14.67
N GLY A 14 23.22 12.79 15.85
CA GLY A 14 23.52 11.48 16.43
C GLY A 14 22.35 10.51 16.54
N PRO A 15 21.10 10.95 16.89
CA PRO A 15 19.94 10.07 16.96
C PRO A 15 19.58 9.36 15.64
N PHE A 16 19.99 9.87 14.50
CA PHE A 16 19.76 9.22 13.18
C PHE A 16 20.49 7.89 13.01
N ARG A 17 21.43 7.58 13.90
CA ARG A 17 22.04 6.26 13.98
C ARG A 17 21.03 5.13 14.18
N LEU A 18 19.91 5.42 14.83
CA LEU A 18 18.80 4.48 15.02
C LEU A 18 18.15 4.04 13.71
N LEU A 19 18.21 4.85 12.65
CA LEU A 19 17.70 4.51 11.33
C LEU A 19 18.44 3.33 10.68
N ARG A 20 19.60 2.95 11.17
CA ARG A 20 20.29 1.73 10.74
C ARG A 20 19.68 0.46 11.34
N SER A 21 18.84 0.59 12.36
CA SER A 21 18.14 -0.54 12.95
C SER A 21 16.97 -0.97 12.09
N HIS A 22 17.00 -2.21 11.63
CA HIS A 22 15.87 -2.79 10.85
C HIS A 22 14.57 -2.82 11.65
N VAL A 23 14.66 -3.00 12.97
CA VAL A 23 13.49 -3.01 13.86
C VAL A 23 12.85 -1.63 13.93
N LEU A 24 13.65 -0.58 14.06
CA LEU A 24 13.14 0.79 14.09
C LEU A 24 12.51 1.18 12.75
N LEU A 25 13.16 0.83 11.63
CA LEU A 25 12.61 1.07 10.29
C LEU A 25 11.30 0.33 10.08
N ALA A 26 11.20 -0.92 10.53
CA ALA A 26 9.96 -1.70 10.44
C ALA A 26 8.84 -1.06 11.27
N ALA A 27 9.14 -0.67 12.50
CA ALA A 27 8.16 0.01 13.37
C ALA A 27 7.70 1.34 12.78
N ALA A 28 8.63 2.18 12.33
CA ALA A 28 8.33 3.46 11.70
C ALA A 28 7.53 3.28 10.40
N GLY A 29 7.90 2.31 9.58
CA GLY A 29 7.19 1.98 8.35
C GLY A 29 5.77 1.52 8.61
N THR A 30 5.54 0.70 9.62
CA THR A 30 4.20 0.22 10.01
C THR A 30 3.33 1.39 10.49
N LEU A 31 3.86 2.28 11.32
CA LEU A 31 3.13 3.47 11.77
C LEU A 31 2.79 4.40 10.61
N LEU A 32 3.75 4.68 9.74
CA LEU A 32 3.53 5.50 8.54
C LEU A 32 2.48 4.89 7.62
N ALA A 33 2.53 3.58 7.42
CA ALA A 33 1.55 2.86 6.61
C ALA A 33 0.15 2.96 7.21
N ALA A 34 0.02 2.75 8.51
CA ALA A 34 -1.25 2.87 9.22
C ALA A 34 -1.84 4.29 9.10
N PHE A 35 -1.05 5.32 9.36
CA PHE A 35 -1.49 6.71 9.21
C PHE A 35 -1.85 7.04 7.76
N ALA A 36 -1.02 6.65 6.80
CA ALA A 36 -1.27 6.90 5.39
C ALA A 36 -2.58 6.25 4.92
N VAL A 37 -2.82 5.00 5.29
CA VAL A 37 -4.06 4.29 4.93
C VAL A 37 -5.26 4.97 5.57
N VAL A 38 -5.22 5.28 6.87
CA VAL A 38 -6.34 5.91 7.57
C VAL A 38 -6.72 7.28 6.99
N PHE A 39 -5.73 8.08 6.58
CA PHE A 39 -5.99 9.42 6.08
C PHE A 39 -6.21 9.49 4.57
N LEU A 40 -5.51 8.69 3.79
CA LEU A 40 -5.59 8.74 2.33
C LEU A 40 -6.72 7.88 1.76
N LEU A 41 -6.97 6.72 2.36
CA LEU A 41 -7.98 5.78 1.85
C LEU A 41 -9.37 6.39 1.74
N PRO A 42 -9.90 7.15 2.73
CA PRO A 42 -11.20 7.80 2.61
C PRO A 42 -11.27 8.82 1.47
N ARG A 43 -10.16 9.49 1.18
CA ARG A 43 -10.09 10.44 0.04
C ARG A 43 -10.09 9.71 -1.29
N LEU A 44 -9.39 8.60 -1.39
CA LEU A 44 -9.27 7.81 -2.60
C LEU A 44 -10.54 6.99 -2.91
N TRP A 45 -11.37 6.72 -1.91
CA TRP A 45 -12.67 6.07 -2.12
C TRP A 45 -13.59 6.83 -3.07
N ARG A 46 -13.45 8.13 -3.16
CA ARG A 46 -14.21 8.94 -4.11
C ARG A 46 -13.89 8.62 -5.56
N PHE A 47 -12.69 8.13 -5.84
CA PHE A 47 -12.22 7.74 -7.16
C PHE A 47 -12.41 6.25 -7.45
N SER A 48 -12.76 5.47 -6.44
CA SER A 48 -12.97 4.03 -6.58
C SER A 48 -14.31 3.75 -7.26
N PRO A 49 -14.36 2.79 -8.20
CA PRO A 49 -15.63 2.33 -8.73
C PRO A 49 -16.46 1.72 -7.60
N HIS A 50 -17.76 2.05 -7.58
CA HIS A 50 -18.69 1.51 -6.61
C HIS A 50 -19.39 0.30 -7.21
N ASP A 51 -19.65 -0.69 -6.38
CA ASP A 51 -20.37 -1.89 -6.78
C ASP A 51 -21.85 -1.54 -7.04
N HIS A 52 -22.33 -1.89 -8.24
CA HIS A 52 -23.73 -1.71 -8.61
C HIS A 52 -24.63 -2.87 -8.18
N GLY A 53 -24.06 -3.86 -7.50
CA GLY A 53 -24.75 -5.08 -7.08
C GLY A 53 -24.87 -6.10 -8.24
N LYS A 54 -24.69 -7.35 -7.89
CA LYS A 54 -24.91 -8.46 -8.85
C LYS A 54 -26.38 -8.84 -8.81
N ALA A 55 -27.10 -8.58 -9.91
CA ALA A 55 -28.52 -8.90 -10.06
C ALA A 55 -28.85 -10.42 -9.92
N ILE A 56 -27.83 -11.27 -9.93
CA ILE A 56 -27.97 -12.74 -9.97
C ILE A 56 -28.02 -13.37 -8.56
N LEU A 57 -27.63 -12.67 -7.53
CA LEU A 57 -27.42 -13.23 -6.19
C LEU A 57 -28.37 -12.64 -5.11
N GLY A 58 -29.68 -12.66 -5.36
CA GLY A 58 -30.69 -12.46 -4.33
C GLY A 58 -30.43 -11.36 -3.30
N ARG A 59 -30.83 -11.60 -2.05
CA ARG A 59 -30.70 -10.65 -0.94
C ARG A 59 -29.26 -10.23 -0.62
N ASP A 60 -28.30 -11.13 -0.79
CA ASP A 60 -26.88 -10.89 -0.42
C ASP A 60 -26.19 -9.97 -1.44
N GLY A 61 -26.62 -9.99 -2.70
CA GLY A 61 -26.12 -9.09 -3.74
C GLY A 61 -26.47 -7.63 -3.51
N MET A 62 -27.61 -7.36 -2.88
CA MET A 62 -28.03 -5.98 -2.57
C MET A 62 -27.26 -5.37 -1.37
N ALA A 63 -26.72 -6.18 -0.48
CA ALA A 63 -25.96 -5.71 0.67
C ALA A 63 -24.60 -5.11 0.29
N SER A 64 -24.10 -5.40 -0.92
CA SER A 64 -22.84 -4.87 -1.44
C SER A 64 -22.97 -3.61 -2.28
N VAL A 65 -24.20 -3.21 -2.64
CA VAL A 65 -24.45 -2.02 -3.45
C VAL A 65 -23.89 -0.77 -2.79
N GLY A 66 -23.12 0.00 -3.55
CA GLY A 66 -22.53 1.25 -3.08
C GLY A 66 -21.21 1.07 -2.31
N LYS A 67 -20.74 -0.17 -2.09
CA LYS A 67 -19.42 -0.39 -1.50
C LYS A 67 -18.32 -0.15 -2.54
N PRO A 68 -17.22 0.50 -2.16
CA PRO A 68 -16.09 0.68 -3.07
C PRO A 68 -15.45 -0.67 -3.39
N THR A 69 -15.27 -0.95 -4.66
CA THR A 69 -14.54 -2.12 -5.16
C THR A 69 -13.10 -1.74 -5.49
N GLY A 70 -12.19 -2.71 -5.50
CA GLY A 70 -10.79 -2.46 -5.83
C GLY A 70 -10.01 -1.69 -4.77
N THR A 71 -10.47 -1.72 -3.52
CA THR A 71 -9.80 -1.04 -2.39
C THR A 71 -8.36 -1.52 -2.21
N GLY A 72 -8.07 -2.77 -2.51
CA GLY A 72 -6.72 -3.33 -2.45
C GLY A 72 -5.72 -2.59 -3.32
N LEU A 73 -6.14 -2.12 -4.51
CA LEU A 73 -5.30 -1.32 -5.40
C LEU A 73 -4.86 -0.02 -4.72
N TRP A 74 -5.79 0.69 -4.09
CA TRP A 74 -5.50 1.95 -3.42
C TRP A 74 -4.59 1.76 -2.21
N VAL A 75 -4.85 0.72 -1.40
CA VAL A 75 -4.00 0.37 -0.26
C VAL A 75 -2.58 0.07 -0.73
N THR A 76 -2.43 -0.74 -1.75
CA THR A 76 -1.11 -1.12 -2.28
C THR A 76 -0.39 0.09 -2.90
N LEU A 77 -1.12 0.97 -3.58
CA LEU A 77 -0.57 2.21 -4.15
C LEU A 77 -0.06 3.17 -3.06
N ILE A 78 -0.77 3.27 -1.93
CA ILE A 78 -0.35 4.07 -0.77
C ILE A 78 0.90 3.45 -0.12
N LEU A 79 0.97 2.12 -0.05
CA LEU A 79 2.09 1.42 0.57
C LEU A 79 3.38 1.50 -0.26
N LEU A 80 3.29 1.66 -1.58
CA LEU A 80 4.45 1.68 -2.47
C LEU A 80 5.54 2.68 -2.03
N PRO A 81 5.25 3.97 -1.87
CA PRO A 81 6.27 4.93 -1.48
C PRO A 81 6.85 4.65 -0.09
N ILE A 82 6.03 4.11 0.82
CA ILE A 82 6.45 3.78 2.18
C ILE A 82 7.41 2.59 2.16
N VAL A 83 7.10 1.55 1.40
CA VAL A 83 7.96 0.38 1.24
C VAL A 83 9.30 0.79 0.60
N LEU A 84 9.27 1.60 -0.45
CA LEU A 84 10.48 2.11 -1.10
C LEU A 84 11.34 2.96 -0.17
N LEU A 85 10.69 3.68 0.76
CA LEU A 85 11.39 4.52 1.74
C LEU A 85 12.07 3.69 2.82
N VAL A 86 11.38 2.68 3.35
CA VAL A 86 11.78 1.90 4.55
C VAL A 86 12.66 0.72 4.17
N VAL A 87 12.32 -0.01 3.11
CA VAL A 87 13.04 -1.23 2.70
C VAL A 87 14.34 -0.85 2.00
N PRO A 88 15.48 -1.44 2.37
CA PRO A 88 16.73 -1.26 1.65
C PRO A 88 16.57 -1.78 0.21
N LEU A 89 16.93 -0.94 -0.75
CA LEU A 89 16.81 -1.25 -2.17
C LEU A 89 17.85 -2.31 -2.56
N SER A 90 17.39 -3.53 -2.66
CA SER A 90 18.16 -4.66 -3.20
C SER A 90 17.44 -5.24 -4.42
N VAL A 91 18.19 -5.92 -5.29
CA VAL A 91 17.60 -6.55 -6.49
C VAL A 91 16.47 -7.52 -6.15
N PRO A 92 16.62 -8.42 -5.13
CA PRO A 92 15.51 -9.30 -4.73
C PRO A 92 14.31 -8.54 -4.19
N ALA A 93 14.51 -7.46 -3.43
CA ALA A 93 13.42 -6.64 -2.90
C ALA A 93 12.62 -5.97 -4.03
N LEU A 94 13.31 -5.42 -5.02
CA LEU A 94 12.66 -4.84 -6.21
C LEU A 94 11.88 -5.89 -7.00
N GLY A 95 12.41 -7.10 -7.13
CA GLY A 95 11.71 -8.22 -7.76
C GLY A 95 10.42 -8.59 -7.04
N MET A 96 10.45 -8.68 -5.71
CA MET A 96 9.26 -8.95 -4.89
C MET A 96 8.20 -7.85 -5.03
N ILE A 97 8.60 -6.60 -5.00
CA ILE A 97 7.71 -5.44 -5.18
C ILE A 97 7.08 -5.51 -6.57
N PHE A 98 7.87 -5.77 -7.61
CA PHE A 98 7.37 -5.90 -8.98
C PHE A 98 6.33 -7.02 -9.11
N CYS A 99 6.62 -8.22 -8.59
CA CYS A 99 5.68 -9.35 -8.59
C CYS A 99 4.38 -9.01 -7.86
N LEU A 100 4.47 -8.34 -6.71
CA LEU A 100 3.29 -7.90 -5.95
C LEU A 100 2.39 -6.98 -6.79
N TYR A 101 2.99 -6.01 -7.49
CA TYR A 101 2.22 -5.06 -8.32
C TYR A 101 1.63 -5.70 -9.55
N VAL A 102 2.33 -6.65 -10.17
CA VAL A 102 1.80 -7.42 -11.30
C VAL A 102 0.60 -8.24 -10.85
N ALA A 103 0.70 -8.97 -9.74
CA ALA A 103 -0.42 -9.72 -9.18
C ALA A 103 -1.62 -8.83 -8.83
N MET A 104 -1.35 -7.66 -8.25
CA MET A 104 -2.39 -6.68 -7.94
C MET A 104 -3.07 -6.13 -9.21
N ALA A 105 -2.31 -5.87 -10.28
CA ALA A 105 -2.86 -5.40 -11.54
C ALA A 105 -3.81 -6.45 -12.16
N PHE A 106 -3.43 -7.73 -12.12
CA PHE A 106 -4.31 -8.82 -12.57
C PHE A 106 -5.57 -8.91 -11.72
N GLY A 107 -5.46 -8.81 -10.39
CA GLY A 107 -6.64 -8.78 -9.50
C GLY A 107 -7.56 -7.62 -9.80
N CYS A 108 -7.02 -6.44 -10.08
CA CYS A 108 -7.81 -5.26 -10.44
C CYS A 108 -8.51 -5.41 -11.81
N LEU A 109 -7.86 -6.06 -12.78
CA LEU A 109 -8.47 -6.36 -14.08
C LEU A 109 -9.61 -7.37 -13.93
N ASP A 110 -9.43 -8.37 -13.08
CA ASP A 110 -10.46 -9.36 -12.78
C ASP A 110 -11.68 -8.72 -12.12
N ASP A 111 -11.46 -7.86 -11.12
CA ASP A 111 -12.53 -7.08 -10.48
C ASP A 111 -13.29 -6.20 -11.47
N ARG A 112 -12.59 -5.59 -12.42
CA ARG A 112 -13.24 -4.80 -13.48
C ARG A 112 -14.00 -5.66 -14.49
N ALA A 113 -13.46 -6.82 -14.83
CA ALA A 113 -14.12 -7.75 -15.74
C ALA A 113 -15.37 -8.38 -15.12
N ALA A 114 -15.41 -8.52 -13.79
CA ALA A 114 -16.55 -9.04 -13.04
C ALA A 114 -17.71 -8.03 -12.88
N VAL A 115 -17.46 -6.77 -13.14
CA VAL A 115 -18.46 -5.70 -13.17
C VAL A 115 -19.00 -5.52 -14.57
#